data_f28492fd1b71051802c2f40816b2c91c
#
_entry.id   f28492fd1b71051802c2f40816b2c91c
#
_cell.length_a   1.000
_cell.length_b   1.000
_cell.length_c   1.000
_cell.angle_alpha   90.00
_cell.angle_beta   90.00
_cell.angle_gamma   90.00
#
_symmetry.space_group_name_H-M   'P 1'
#
loop_
_entity.id
_entity.type
_entity.pdbx_description
1 polymer ?
#
loop_
_entity_poly.entity_id
_entity_poly.type
_entity_poly.pdbx_seq_one_letter_code
_entity_poly.pdbx_strand_id
1 'polypeptide(L)'
;MKKNRVARKNSSNKSSKTLIDATIYQDLKNIQVHSKRLHSKASESYLDVTFSYENGVTWEGSIPIEYRRTGTELSDVLEIKEYLLQAYDHCQPNNRREWLVEQENFWRDNKDKAEVTKSLFDALTTFEWTCISCKFPNPNWARRNQDLKEFGFTIATYLHKSCNQCLKRTTHLILVPLPRGGISGYEAWSPATREKIITTLRGYDVYEGKLGKKESLLPDHKFPEIRWDANTRRSQEAINNLTDEEIIHDFQLMTNQRNQQKREVCRQCYQNNIRPYPFGIKFYYKGDERWPNDISKNGKDAEKGCIGCGWYDMEKWRNALNQKLAEFVENQEK
;
A
#
# COMPACT_ATOMS: atom_id res chain seq x y z
N MET A 1 -16.55 16.51 -48.57
CA MET A 1 -15.81 16.65 -47.30
C MET A 1 -15.42 15.27 -46.78
N LYS A 2 -14.17 14.86 -46.95
CA LYS A 2 -13.66 13.54 -46.46
C LYS A 2 -13.16 13.71 -45.04
N LYS A 3 -13.75 12.99 -44.05
CA LYS A 3 -13.30 12.95 -42.68
C LYS A 3 -12.08 12.04 -42.57
N ASN A 4 -10.92 12.60 -42.26
CA ASN A 4 -9.72 11.86 -41.91
C ASN A 4 -9.92 11.18 -40.53
N ARG A 5 -10.01 9.86 -40.53
CA ARG A 5 -9.88 9.04 -39.31
C ARG A 5 -8.39 8.94 -38.96
N VAL A 6 -8.00 9.60 -37.90
CA VAL A 6 -6.68 9.41 -37.27
C VAL A 6 -6.68 8.03 -36.60
N ALA A 7 -5.84 7.14 -37.10
CA ALA A 7 -5.63 5.83 -36.53
C ALA A 7 -4.93 5.99 -35.18
N ARG A 8 -5.59 5.64 -34.07
CA ARG A 8 -4.96 5.48 -32.75
C ARG A 8 -3.98 4.32 -32.82
N LYS A 9 -2.69 4.62 -32.72
CA LYS A 9 -1.65 3.61 -32.49
C LYS A 9 -1.92 2.91 -31.17
N ASN A 10 -2.27 1.64 -31.23
CA ASN A 10 -2.26 0.74 -30.08
C ASN A 10 -0.81 0.57 -29.61
N SER A 11 -0.43 1.26 -28.55
CA SER A 11 0.79 0.93 -27.83
C SER A 11 0.55 -0.40 -27.10
N SER A 12 1.16 -1.47 -27.60
CA SER A 12 1.20 -2.76 -26.92
C SER A 12 2.05 -2.61 -25.64
N ASN A 13 1.40 -2.41 -24.50
CA ASN A 13 2.04 -2.48 -23.18
C ASN A 13 2.48 -3.93 -22.92
N LYS A 14 3.72 -4.25 -23.31
CA LYS A 14 4.41 -5.46 -22.88
C LYS A 14 4.83 -5.26 -21.42
N SER A 15 4.49 -6.20 -20.54
CA SER A 15 5.10 -6.27 -19.21
C SER A 15 6.61 -6.36 -19.41
N SER A 16 7.36 -5.35 -18.98
CA SER A 16 8.81 -5.33 -19.14
C SER A 16 9.42 -6.20 -18.03
N LYS A 17 10.01 -7.33 -18.43
CA LYS A 17 10.85 -8.14 -17.56
C LYS A 17 12.27 -7.59 -17.72
N THR A 18 12.82 -7.03 -16.66
CA THR A 18 14.20 -6.53 -16.63
C THR A 18 15.09 -7.58 -16.00
N LEU A 19 16.14 -7.99 -16.69
CA LEU A 19 17.19 -8.82 -16.10
C LEU A 19 17.86 -8.00 -15.00
N ILE A 20 17.97 -8.59 -13.83
CA ILE A 20 18.71 -8.01 -12.70
C ILE A 20 20.13 -8.56 -12.76
N ASP A 21 21.08 -7.76 -12.34
CA ASP A 21 22.41 -8.27 -12.02
C ASP A 21 22.29 -9.22 -10.81
N ALA A 22 22.26 -10.51 -11.10
CA ALA A 22 22.10 -11.57 -10.09
C ALA A 22 23.25 -11.57 -9.07
N THR A 23 24.38 -10.93 -9.39
CA THR A 23 25.53 -10.84 -8.47
C THR A 23 25.20 -10.04 -7.22
N ILE A 24 24.26 -9.11 -7.31
CA ILE A 24 23.79 -8.29 -6.17
C ILE A 24 23.23 -9.13 -5.04
N TYR A 25 22.62 -10.29 -5.33
CA TYR A 25 21.93 -11.16 -4.37
C TYR A 25 22.64 -12.49 -4.11
N GLN A 26 23.90 -12.65 -4.54
CA GLN A 26 24.66 -13.91 -4.41
C GLN A 26 24.96 -14.31 -2.97
N ASP A 27 24.96 -13.35 -2.05
CA ASP A 27 25.14 -13.55 -0.61
C ASP A 27 23.92 -14.14 0.09
N LEU A 28 22.75 -14.12 -0.54
CA LEU A 28 21.54 -14.71 0.00
C LEU A 28 21.54 -16.22 -0.23
N LYS A 29 21.97 -16.97 0.79
CA LYS A 29 21.89 -18.44 0.76
C LYS A 29 20.43 -18.86 0.58
N ASN A 30 20.20 -19.87 -0.27
CA ASN A 30 18.88 -20.47 -0.50
C ASN A 30 17.83 -19.56 -1.18
N ILE A 31 18.20 -18.36 -1.61
CA ILE A 31 17.34 -17.41 -2.33
C ILE A 31 17.98 -17.09 -3.67
N GLN A 32 17.35 -17.53 -4.75
CA GLN A 32 17.77 -17.18 -6.10
C GLN A 32 16.82 -16.13 -6.68
N VAL A 33 17.34 -14.95 -7.02
CA VAL A 33 16.58 -13.88 -7.67
C VAL A 33 16.81 -13.96 -9.18
N HIS A 34 15.73 -14.09 -9.95
CA HIS A 34 15.78 -14.29 -11.41
C HIS A 34 15.60 -13.01 -12.20
N SER A 35 14.66 -12.19 -11.79
CA SER A 35 14.30 -10.99 -12.54
C SER A 35 13.45 -10.02 -11.73
N LYS A 36 13.46 -8.75 -12.15
CA LYS A 36 12.47 -7.75 -11.73
C LYS A 36 11.38 -7.65 -12.79
N ARG A 37 10.13 -7.66 -12.36
CA ARG A 37 8.98 -7.60 -13.23
C ARG A 37 8.02 -6.50 -12.79
N LEU A 38 7.68 -5.60 -13.73
CA LEU A 38 6.69 -4.55 -13.54
C LEU A 38 5.31 -5.04 -13.94
N HIS A 39 4.30 -4.71 -13.16
CA HIS A 39 2.91 -4.94 -13.51
C HIS A 39 2.44 -3.84 -14.47
N SER A 40 2.03 -4.20 -15.69
CA SER A 40 1.70 -3.21 -16.73
C SER A 40 0.42 -2.40 -16.49
N LYS A 41 -0.39 -2.76 -15.49
CA LYS A 41 -1.70 -2.13 -15.21
C LYS A 41 -1.87 -1.70 -13.74
N ALA A 42 -0.85 -1.86 -12.92
CA ALA A 42 -0.87 -1.49 -11.51
C ALA A 42 0.50 -0.97 -11.10
N SER A 43 0.58 -0.14 -10.08
CA SER A 43 1.83 0.28 -9.46
C SER A 43 2.33 -0.85 -8.55
N GLU A 44 2.79 -1.93 -9.18
CA GLU A 44 3.31 -3.11 -8.52
C GLU A 44 4.56 -3.58 -9.23
N SER A 45 5.60 -3.87 -8.47
CA SER A 45 6.89 -4.40 -8.92
C SER A 45 7.21 -5.64 -8.12
N TYR A 46 7.73 -6.67 -8.78
CA TYR A 46 8.01 -7.95 -8.17
C TYR A 46 9.44 -8.39 -8.47
N LEU A 47 10.04 -9.11 -7.51
CA LEU A 47 11.19 -9.96 -7.78
C LEU A 47 10.70 -11.40 -7.98
N ASP A 48 10.98 -11.97 -9.13
CA ASP A 48 10.73 -13.38 -9.39
C ASP A 48 11.87 -14.17 -8.72
N VAL A 49 11.53 -15.09 -7.81
CA VAL A 49 12.48 -15.78 -6.94
C VAL A 49 12.23 -17.28 -6.87
N THR A 50 13.30 -18.04 -6.56
CA THR A 50 13.22 -19.41 -6.08
C THR A 50 13.79 -19.46 -4.67
N PHE A 51 13.03 -20.00 -3.72
CA PHE A 51 13.45 -20.31 -2.37
C PHE A 51 13.71 -21.82 -2.27
N SER A 52 14.87 -22.21 -1.75
CA SER A 52 15.27 -23.59 -1.54
C SER A 52 15.39 -23.87 -0.05
N TYR A 53 14.69 -24.91 0.45
CA TYR A 53 14.67 -25.28 1.86
C TYR A 53 15.47 -26.54 2.13
N GLU A 54 15.96 -26.70 3.36
CA GLU A 54 16.81 -27.83 3.77
C GLU A 54 16.22 -29.21 3.52
N ASN A 55 14.90 -29.32 3.52
CA ASN A 55 14.17 -30.55 3.21
C ASN A 55 14.08 -30.87 1.69
N GLY A 56 14.79 -30.13 0.86
CA GLY A 56 14.76 -30.25 -0.61
C GLY A 56 13.52 -29.68 -1.29
N VAL A 57 12.59 -29.09 -0.51
CA VAL A 57 11.43 -28.39 -1.08
C VAL A 57 11.86 -27.06 -1.64
N THR A 58 11.35 -26.71 -2.81
CA THR A 58 11.53 -25.39 -3.42
C THR A 58 10.19 -24.66 -3.52
N TRP A 59 10.24 -23.34 -3.48
CA TRP A 59 9.09 -22.49 -3.78
C TRP A 59 9.48 -21.47 -4.85
N GLU A 60 8.72 -21.43 -5.93
CA GLU A 60 8.90 -20.47 -7.00
C GLU A 60 7.76 -19.47 -7.02
N GLY A 61 8.07 -18.19 -6.88
CA GLY A 61 7.07 -17.16 -6.84
C GLY A 61 7.58 -15.78 -7.18
N SER A 62 6.77 -14.80 -6.85
CA SER A 62 7.13 -13.39 -7.00
C SER A 62 6.88 -12.65 -5.71
N ILE A 63 7.93 -12.04 -5.19
CA ILE A 63 7.87 -11.21 -3.98
C ILE A 63 7.69 -9.75 -4.39
N PRO A 64 6.64 -9.06 -3.92
CA PRO A 64 6.44 -7.67 -4.26
C PRO A 64 7.44 -6.78 -3.53
N ILE A 65 8.15 -5.94 -4.27
CA ILE A 65 9.04 -4.89 -3.74
C ILE A 65 8.42 -3.49 -3.91
N GLU A 66 7.41 -3.37 -4.73
CA GLU A 66 6.49 -2.25 -4.80
C GLU A 66 5.08 -2.81 -4.83
N TYR A 67 4.30 -2.54 -3.79
CA TYR A 67 2.96 -3.09 -3.64
C TYR A 67 2.06 -2.10 -2.91
N ARG A 68 1.29 -1.36 -3.68
CA ARG A 68 0.49 -0.24 -3.21
C ARG A 68 -0.45 -0.58 -2.04
N ARG A 69 -0.98 -1.81 -2.01
CA ARG A 69 -1.98 -2.22 -1.00
C ARG A 69 -1.39 -2.41 0.39
N THR A 70 -0.11 -2.76 0.45
CA THR A 70 0.61 -2.90 1.73
C THR A 70 1.56 -1.73 2.00
N GLY A 71 1.67 -0.78 1.05
CA GLY A 71 2.63 0.32 1.13
C GLY A 71 4.09 -0.09 0.96
N THR A 72 4.33 -1.33 0.59
CA THR A 72 5.68 -1.79 0.29
C THR A 72 6.23 -0.98 -0.88
N GLU A 73 7.34 -0.31 -0.69
CA GLU A 73 8.12 0.41 -1.72
C GLU A 73 9.60 0.33 -1.34
N LEU A 74 10.28 -0.68 -1.87
CA LEU A 74 11.67 -0.97 -1.58
C LEU A 74 12.52 -0.61 -2.80
N SER A 75 13.49 0.26 -2.62
CA SER A 75 14.43 0.69 -3.67
C SER A 75 15.88 0.44 -3.30
N ASP A 76 16.19 0.41 -2.02
CA ASP A 76 17.53 0.12 -1.52
C ASP A 76 17.83 -1.38 -1.53
N VAL A 77 19.05 -1.75 -1.94
CA VAL A 77 19.46 -3.16 -2.09
C VAL A 77 19.51 -3.88 -0.75
N LEU A 78 19.93 -3.22 0.33
CA LEU A 78 20.03 -3.84 1.65
C LEU A 78 18.64 -4.08 2.22
N GLU A 79 17.73 -3.10 2.10
CA GLU A 79 16.33 -3.26 2.49
C GLU A 79 15.65 -4.40 1.71
N ILE A 80 15.91 -4.51 0.42
CA ILE A 80 15.38 -5.62 -0.41
C ILE A 80 15.91 -6.97 0.07
N LYS A 81 17.20 -7.06 0.41
CA LYS A 81 17.79 -8.31 0.93
C LYS A 81 17.15 -8.72 2.26
N GLU A 82 17.02 -7.80 3.20
CA GLU A 82 16.37 -8.05 4.49
C GLU A 82 14.91 -8.50 4.31
N TYR A 83 14.19 -7.83 3.43
CA TYR A 83 12.83 -8.19 3.10
C TYR A 83 12.72 -9.58 2.45
N LEU A 84 13.64 -9.95 1.55
CA LEU A 84 13.68 -11.28 0.95
C LEU A 84 13.97 -12.37 1.98
N LEU A 85 14.84 -12.12 2.98
CA LEU A 85 15.08 -13.07 4.07
C LEU A 85 13.82 -13.28 4.92
N GLN A 86 13.10 -12.23 5.25
CA GLN A 86 11.82 -12.33 5.96
C GLN A 86 10.76 -13.08 5.11
N ALA A 87 10.66 -12.75 3.82
CA ALA A 87 9.76 -13.44 2.91
C ALA A 87 10.11 -14.94 2.76
N TYR A 88 11.41 -15.27 2.72
CA TYR A 88 11.90 -16.65 2.73
C TYR A 88 11.42 -17.41 3.96
N ASP A 89 11.53 -16.81 5.14
CA ASP A 89 11.07 -17.41 6.38
C ASP A 89 9.55 -17.65 6.36
N HIS A 90 8.75 -16.66 6.03
CA HIS A 90 7.28 -16.80 5.90
C HIS A 90 6.86 -17.85 4.87
N CYS A 91 7.63 -18.02 3.80
CA CYS A 91 7.34 -18.99 2.76
C CYS A 91 7.81 -20.42 3.09
N GLN A 92 8.42 -20.69 4.25
CA GLN A 92 8.77 -22.05 4.67
C GLN A 92 7.54 -22.96 4.79
N PRO A 93 7.65 -24.25 4.48
CA PRO A 93 6.51 -25.17 4.48
C PRO A 93 5.72 -25.20 5.79
N ASN A 94 6.40 -25.15 6.95
CA ASN A 94 5.75 -25.14 8.26
C ASN A 94 5.05 -23.82 8.52
N ASN A 95 5.71 -22.69 8.27
CA ASN A 95 5.15 -21.37 8.46
C ASN A 95 3.93 -21.13 7.56
N ARG A 96 3.92 -21.67 6.33
CA ARG A 96 2.75 -21.63 5.44
C ARG A 96 1.54 -22.37 6.04
N ARG A 97 1.75 -23.50 6.73
CA ARG A 97 0.66 -24.23 7.40
C ARG A 97 0.09 -23.43 8.57
N GLU A 98 0.94 -22.89 9.41
CA GLU A 98 0.54 -22.04 10.53
C GLU A 98 -0.22 -20.82 10.05
N TRP A 99 0.31 -20.16 9.01
CA TRP A 99 -0.35 -19.04 8.37
C TRP A 99 -1.75 -19.38 7.85
N LEU A 100 -1.95 -20.56 7.24
CA LEU A 100 -3.29 -20.98 6.78
C LEU A 100 -4.25 -21.15 7.96
N VAL A 101 -3.82 -21.76 9.06
CA VAL A 101 -4.64 -21.89 10.27
C VAL A 101 -5.07 -20.52 10.81
N GLU A 102 -4.17 -19.55 10.80
CA GLU A 102 -4.49 -18.17 11.17
C GLU A 102 -5.56 -17.57 10.22
N GLN A 103 -5.44 -17.81 8.90
CA GLN A 103 -6.41 -17.30 7.95
C GLN A 103 -7.79 -17.95 8.04
N GLU A 104 -7.89 -19.20 8.49
CA GLU A 104 -9.19 -19.84 8.78
C GLU A 104 -9.97 -19.08 9.86
N ASN A 105 -9.28 -18.61 10.90
CA ASN A 105 -9.89 -17.75 11.91
C ASN A 105 -10.43 -16.45 11.31
N PHE A 106 -9.61 -15.79 10.48
CA PHE A 106 -10.03 -14.58 9.77
C PHE A 106 -11.31 -14.83 8.93
N TRP A 107 -11.36 -15.91 8.15
CA TRP A 107 -12.51 -16.21 7.31
C TRP A 107 -13.76 -16.58 8.12
N ARG A 108 -13.60 -17.24 9.27
CA ARG A 108 -14.70 -17.52 10.18
C ARG A 108 -15.36 -16.25 10.70
N ASP A 109 -14.55 -15.26 11.05
CA ASP A 109 -15.03 -13.99 11.60
C ASP A 109 -15.63 -13.07 10.51
N ASN A 110 -15.38 -13.34 9.24
CA ASN A 110 -15.82 -12.55 8.10
C ASN A 110 -16.79 -13.30 7.15
N LYS A 111 -17.50 -14.31 7.64
CA LYS A 111 -18.37 -15.20 6.83
C LYS A 111 -19.37 -14.45 5.95
N ASP A 112 -20.02 -13.44 6.48
CA ASP A 112 -21.15 -12.78 5.82
C ASP A 112 -20.77 -11.90 4.62
N LYS A 113 -19.51 -11.57 4.47
CA LYS A 113 -19.05 -10.60 3.44
C LYS A 113 -18.25 -11.22 2.30
N ALA A 114 -17.91 -12.48 2.38
CA ALA A 114 -16.75 -12.95 1.63
C ALA A 114 -16.84 -14.34 0.97
N GLU A 115 -17.98 -15.03 0.96
CA GLU A 115 -18.06 -16.41 0.44
C GLU A 115 -17.48 -16.57 -0.97
N VAL A 116 -17.87 -15.69 -1.90
CA VAL A 116 -17.34 -15.73 -3.28
C VAL A 116 -15.86 -15.34 -3.33
N THR A 117 -15.42 -14.42 -2.45
CA THR A 117 -14.00 -14.00 -2.37
C THR A 117 -13.15 -15.09 -1.72
N LYS A 118 -13.70 -15.81 -0.72
CA LYS A 118 -13.06 -16.96 -0.11
C LYS A 118 -12.79 -18.07 -1.12
N SER A 119 -13.69 -18.33 -2.05
CA SER A 119 -13.49 -19.33 -3.11
C SER A 119 -12.23 -19.02 -3.97
N LEU A 120 -11.93 -17.75 -4.24
CA LEU A 120 -10.68 -17.40 -4.90
C LEU A 120 -9.48 -17.61 -3.97
N PHE A 121 -9.58 -17.24 -2.70
CA PHE A 121 -8.53 -17.50 -1.71
C PHE A 121 -8.21 -18.99 -1.66
N ASP A 122 -9.22 -19.84 -1.50
CA ASP A 122 -9.07 -21.30 -1.42
C ASP A 122 -8.39 -21.88 -2.68
N ALA A 123 -8.70 -21.35 -3.87
CA ALA A 123 -8.03 -21.74 -5.10
C ALA A 123 -6.53 -21.37 -5.16
N LEU A 124 -6.07 -20.45 -4.31
CA LEU A 124 -4.69 -19.97 -4.25
C LEU A 124 -3.87 -20.56 -3.09
N THR A 125 -4.47 -21.35 -2.21
CA THR A 125 -3.83 -21.92 -1.01
C THR A 125 -2.75 -22.97 -1.29
N THR A 126 -2.59 -23.37 -2.55
CA THR A 126 -1.44 -24.20 -2.98
C THR A 126 -0.13 -23.43 -2.95
N PHE A 127 -0.17 -22.09 -2.88
CA PHE A 127 0.98 -21.20 -3.00
C PHE A 127 1.80 -21.40 -4.29
N GLU A 128 1.13 -21.81 -5.34
CA GLU A 128 1.68 -22.00 -6.67
C GLU A 128 1.01 -21.06 -7.67
N TRP A 129 1.68 -20.84 -8.81
CA TRP A 129 1.11 -20.04 -9.90
C TRP A 129 -0.17 -20.67 -10.44
N THR A 130 -1.30 -20.11 -10.10
CA THR A 130 -2.63 -20.60 -10.42
C THR A 130 -3.19 -19.87 -11.65
N CYS A 131 -3.49 -20.62 -12.71
CA CYS A 131 -4.17 -20.11 -13.89
C CYS A 131 -5.63 -19.78 -13.56
N ILE A 132 -6.02 -18.52 -13.66
CA ILE A 132 -7.37 -18.08 -13.32
C ILE A 132 -8.41 -18.69 -14.25
N SER A 133 -8.12 -18.80 -15.53
CA SER A 133 -9.06 -19.41 -16.50
C SER A 133 -9.36 -20.87 -16.23
N CYS A 134 -8.41 -21.62 -15.63
CA CYS A 134 -8.59 -23.04 -15.32
C CYS A 134 -9.18 -23.30 -13.94
N LYS A 135 -8.71 -22.57 -12.95
CA LYS A 135 -9.00 -22.88 -11.54
C LYS A 135 -10.10 -22.00 -10.93
N PHE A 136 -10.32 -20.82 -11.50
CA PHE A 136 -11.35 -19.90 -11.02
C PHE A 136 -12.03 -19.20 -12.21
N PRO A 137 -12.86 -19.91 -13.00
CA PRO A 137 -13.50 -19.37 -14.20
C PRO A 137 -14.67 -18.44 -13.85
N ASN A 138 -14.43 -17.46 -12.98
CA ASN A 138 -15.41 -16.44 -12.60
C ASN A 138 -15.16 -15.16 -13.38
N PRO A 139 -16.15 -14.59 -14.11
CA PRO A 139 -15.97 -13.38 -14.88
C PRO A 139 -15.55 -12.17 -14.02
N ASN A 140 -15.89 -12.18 -12.74
CA ASN A 140 -15.57 -11.14 -11.78
C ASN A 140 -14.29 -11.44 -10.95
N TRP A 141 -13.43 -12.35 -11.39
CA TRP A 141 -12.22 -12.73 -10.66
C TRP A 141 -11.35 -11.53 -10.30
N ALA A 142 -11.26 -10.53 -11.18
CA ALA A 142 -10.45 -9.33 -10.95
C ALA A 142 -10.94 -8.53 -9.72
N ARG A 143 -12.27 -8.43 -9.54
CA ARG A 143 -12.86 -7.82 -8.35
C ARG A 143 -12.56 -8.65 -7.11
N ARG A 144 -12.70 -9.99 -7.19
CA ARG A 144 -12.35 -10.88 -6.05
C ARG A 144 -10.88 -10.79 -5.67
N ASN A 145 -9.98 -10.72 -6.66
CA ASN A 145 -8.56 -10.48 -6.40
C ASN A 145 -8.31 -9.12 -5.71
N GLN A 146 -9.06 -8.09 -6.11
CA GLN A 146 -8.98 -6.80 -5.44
C GLN A 146 -9.50 -6.86 -4.00
N ASP A 147 -10.61 -7.56 -3.75
CA ASP A 147 -11.16 -7.76 -2.41
C ASP A 147 -10.14 -8.47 -1.50
N LEU A 148 -9.46 -9.52 -1.98
CA LEU A 148 -8.40 -10.20 -1.23
C LEU A 148 -7.25 -9.23 -0.88
N LYS A 149 -6.82 -8.43 -1.83
CA LYS A 149 -5.79 -7.41 -1.58
C LYS A 149 -6.27 -6.34 -0.59
N GLU A 150 -7.57 -6.00 -0.58
CA GLU A 150 -8.19 -5.09 0.40
C GLU A 150 -8.28 -5.72 1.80
N PHE A 151 -8.40 -7.04 1.90
CA PHE A 151 -8.27 -7.78 3.16
C PHE A 151 -6.82 -7.92 3.65
N GLY A 152 -5.86 -7.35 2.92
CA GLY A 152 -4.45 -7.34 3.27
C GLY A 152 -3.66 -8.54 2.77
N PHE A 153 -4.25 -9.44 1.97
CA PHE A 153 -3.52 -10.56 1.40
C PHE A 153 -2.53 -10.10 0.31
N THR A 154 -1.34 -10.68 0.33
CA THR A 154 -0.33 -10.44 -0.70
C THR A 154 -0.54 -11.41 -1.86
N ILE A 155 -0.92 -10.89 -3.02
CA ILE A 155 -1.16 -11.68 -4.23
C ILE A 155 -0.34 -11.11 -5.37
N ALA A 156 0.64 -11.86 -5.85
CA ALA A 156 1.38 -11.48 -7.04
C ALA A 156 0.63 -11.91 -8.31
N THR A 157 0.67 -11.04 -9.30
CA THR A 157 -0.03 -11.23 -10.58
C THR A 157 0.97 -11.38 -11.71
N TYR A 158 0.79 -12.40 -12.54
CA TYR A 158 1.54 -12.56 -13.79
C TYR A 158 0.57 -12.49 -14.97
N LEU A 159 0.59 -11.38 -15.70
CA LEU A 159 -0.22 -11.22 -16.92
C LEU A 159 0.42 -12.00 -18.08
N HIS A 160 -0.42 -12.65 -18.89
CA HIS A 160 0.01 -13.36 -20.10
C HIS A 160 1.06 -14.47 -19.87
N LYS A 161 1.00 -15.16 -18.70
CA LYS A 161 1.78 -16.38 -18.48
C LYS A 161 1.16 -17.53 -19.28
N SER A 162 2.00 -18.34 -19.95
CA SER A 162 1.54 -19.53 -20.65
C SER A 162 1.03 -20.57 -19.66
N CYS A 163 -0.14 -21.12 -19.92
CA CYS A 163 -0.73 -22.18 -19.12
C CYS A 163 -0.66 -23.51 -19.87
N ASN A 164 -0.06 -24.52 -19.28
CA ASN A 164 0.04 -25.85 -19.90
C ASN A 164 -1.29 -26.61 -19.93
N GLN A 165 -2.27 -26.22 -19.09
CA GLN A 165 -3.57 -26.88 -19.02
C GLN A 165 -4.55 -26.34 -20.08
N CYS A 166 -4.70 -25.02 -20.21
CA CYS A 166 -5.61 -24.44 -21.21
C CYS A 166 -4.93 -24.03 -22.50
N LEU A 167 -3.60 -24.20 -22.61
CA LEU A 167 -2.77 -23.88 -23.78
C LEU A 167 -2.89 -22.42 -24.24
N LYS A 168 -3.24 -21.52 -23.33
CA LYS A 168 -3.43 -20.08 -23.58
C LYS A 168 -2.49 -19.25 -22.74
N ARG A 169 -2.18 -18.07 -23.25
CA ARG A 169 -1.52 -17.02 -22.42
C ARG A 169 -2.61 -16.28 -21.64
N THR A 170 -2.60 -16.45 -20.33
CA THR A 170 -3.64 -15.91 -19.44
C THR A 170 -3.06 -15.37 -18.15
N THR A 171 -3.88 -14.73 -17.34
CA THR A 171 -3.48 -14.26 -16.02
C THR A 171 -3.32 -15.42 -15.05
N HIS A 172 -2.19 -15.42 -14.35
CA HIS A 172 -1.92 -16.30 -13.22
C HIS A 172 -1.78 -15.45 -11.97
N LEU A 173 -2.24 -15.99 -10.87
CA LEU A 173 -2.09 -15.42 -9.53
C LEU A 173 -1.31 -16.39 -8.66
N ILE A 174 -0.55 -15.86 -7.70
CA ILE A 174 0.06 -16.63 -6.62
C ILE A 174 -0.19 -15.90 -5.30
N LEU A 175 -0.66 -16.63 -4.30
CA LEU A 175 -0.79 -16.15 -2.94
C LEU A 175 0.58 -16.27 -2.27
N VAL A 176 1.06 -15.16 -1.71
CA VAL A 176 2.32 -15.12 -0.96
C VAL A 176 1.97 -15.11 0.53
N PRO A 177 2.42 -16.07 1.33
CA PRO A 177 2.01 -16.23 2.72
C PRO A 177 2.72 -15.24 3.65
N LEU A 178 2.67 -13.96 3.30
CA LEU A 178 3.13 -12.88 4.17
C LEU A 178 2.04 -12.48 5.17
N PRO A 179 2.39 -11.83 6.28
CA PRO A 179 1.40 -11.26 7.18
C PRO A 179 0.40 -10.40 6.42
N ARG A 180 -0.88 -10.42 6.81
CA ARG A 180 -1.87 -9.54 6.20
C ARG A 180 -1.50 -8.09 6.40
N GLY A 181 -1.49 -7.30 5.34
CA GLY A 181 -0.96 -5.95 5.33
C GLY A 181 0.52 -5.87 4.94
N GLY A 182 1.18 -7.00 4.70
CA GLY A 182 2.59 -7.11 4.31
C GLY A 182 3.53 -7.18 5.51
N ILE A 183 4.83 -7.39 5.24
CA ILE A 183 5.88 -7.42 6.27
C ILE A 183 6.07 -6.02 6.88
N SER A 184 5.82 -4.99 6.08
CA SER A 184 5.79 -3.59 6.52
C SER A 184 4.35 -3.06 6.49
N GLY A 185 3.44 -3.69 7.27
CA GLY A 185 2.01 -3.44 7.19
C GLY A 185 1.60 -2.06 7.71
N TYR A 186 0.54 -1.52 7.12
CA TYR A 186 -0.25 -0.44 7.68
C TYR A 186 -0.90 -0.89 9.00
N GLU A 187 -1.16 0.05 9.87
CA GLU A 187 -2.06 -0.20 10.99
C GLU A 187 -3.42 -0.67 10.44
N ALA A 188 -3.88 -1.84 10.88
CA ALA A 188 -5.19 -2.38 10.51
C ALA A 188 -6.20 -2.03 11.61
N TRP A 189 -7.27 -1.34 11.24
CA TRP A 189 -8.32 -0.98 12.19
C TRP A 189 -9.47 -1.97 12.14
N SER A 190 -9.91 -2.41 13.33
CA SER A 190 -11.17 -3.10 13.46
C SER A 190 -12.34 -2.19 13.04
N PRO A 191 -13.51 -2.72 12.64
CA PRO A 191 -14.69 -1.90 12.39
C PRO A 191 -15.05 -1.00 13.58
N ALA A 192 -14.85 -1.47 14.81
CA ALA A 192 -15.10 -0.69 16.02
C ALA A 192 -14.12 0.46 16.19
N THR A 193 -12.81 0.21 15.96
CA THR A 193 -11.77 1.25 16.00
C THR A 193 -12.01 2.31 14.93
N ARG A 194 -12.33 1.88 13.70
CA ARG A 194 -12.68 2.80 12.61
C ARG A 194 -13.87 3.68 12.98
N GLU A 195 -14.90 3.07 13.56
CA GLU A 195 -16.11 3.78 14.04
C GLU A 195 -15.76 4.81 15.09
N LYS A 196 -14.94 4.45 16.08
CA LYS A 196 -14.46 5.36 17.12
C LYS A 196 -13.74 6.56 16.52
N ILE A 197 -12.77 6.33 15.60
CA ILE A 197 -12.04 7.41 14.95
C ILE A 197 -12.99 8.37 14.20
N ILE A 198 -13.94 7.84 13.41
CA ILE A 198 -14.89 8.67 12.66
C ILE A 198 -15.76 9.50 13.61
N THR A 199 -16.20 8.91 14.71
CA THR A 199 -17.06 9.58 15.70
C THR A 199 -16.30 10.67 16.46
N THR A 200 -15.09 10.38 16.96
CA THR A 200 -14.22 11.35 17.65
C THR A 200 -13.88 12.52 16.73
N LEU A 201 -13.63 12.29 15.45
CA LEU A 201 -13.37 13.32 14.44
C LEU A 201 -14.67 13.88 13.82
N ARG A 202 -15.83 13.61 14.41
CA ARG A 202 -17.15 14.19 14.08
C ARG A 202 -17.57 14.00 12.62
N GLY A 203 -17.02 13.01 11.90
CA GLY A 203 -17.31 12.80 10.49
C GLY A 203 -16.92 13.98 9.58
N TYR A 204 -15.94 14.79 9.97
CA TYR A 204 -15.51 15.96 9.22
C TYR A 204 -14.45 15.60 8.18
N ASP A 205 -14.79 15.77 6.88
CA ASP A 205 -13.84 15.62 5.77
C ASP A 205 -12.94 16.86 5.74
N VAL A 206 -11.68 16.67 6.15
CA VAL A 206 -10.73 17.78 6.24
C VAL A 206 -10.33 18.34 4.87
N TYR A 207 -10.41 17.55 3.80
CA TYR A 207 -10.11 18.00 2.45
C TYR A 207 -11.23 18.86 1.87
N GLU A 208 -12.47 18.36 1.97
CA GLU A 208 -13.66 19.06 1.45
C GLU A 208 -14.13 20.19 2.39
N GLY A 209 -13.69 20.22 3.65
CA GLY A 209 -14.06 21.25 4.62
C GLY A 209 -15.51 21.17 5.07
N LYS A 210 -16.11 19.98 5.10
CA LYS A 210 -17.53 19.75 5.46
C LYS A 210 -17.74 18.37 6.09
N LEU A 211 -18.92 18.18 6.67
CA LEU A 211 -19.33 16.85 7.10
C LEU A 211 -19.46 15.90 5.91
N GLY A 212 -18.87 14.74 6.01
CA GLY A 212 -18.92 13.67 5.03
C GLY A 212 -19.90 12.56 5.42
N LYS A 213 -20.28 11.73 4.44
CA LYS A 213 -20.98 10.48 4.72
C LYS A 213 -20.02 9.47 5.33
N LYS A 214 -20.38 8.90 6.46
CA LYS A 214 -19.55 7.97 7.23
C LYS A 214 -19.00 6.80 6.39
N GLU A 215 -19.79 6.28 5.47
CA GLU A 215 -19.43 5.19 4.59
C GLU A 215 -18.32 5.58 3.58
N SER A 216 -18.24 6.86 3.25
CA SER A 216 -17.26 7.39 2.29
C SER A 216 -15.97 7.91 2.93
N LEU A 217 -15.95 8.11 4.25
CA LEU A 217 -14.83 8.63 4.99
C LEU A 217 -13.90 7.49 5.43
N LEU A 218 -12.60 7.74 5.32
CA LEU A 218 -11.54 6.87 5.82
C LEU A 218 -10.69 7.63 6.83
N PRO A 219 -10.35 7.00 7.95
CA PRO A 219 -9.23 7.45 8.78
C PRO A 219 -7.94 7.52 7.96
N ASP A 220 -7.21 8.57 8.12
CA ASP A 220 -5.91 8.80 7.50
C ASP A 220 -4.95 9.34 8.57
N HIS A 221 -3.75 8.74 8.65
CA HIS A 221 -2.73 9.23 9.56
C HIS A 221 -2.20 10.59 9.11
N LYS A 222 -2.19 11.58 9.99
CA LYS A 222 -1.57 12.88 9.71
C LYS A 222 -0.12 12.70 9.33
N PHE A 223 0.65 11.95 10.15
CA PHE A 223 2.01 11.55 9.83
C PHE A 223 2.02 10.39 8.82
N PRO A 224 2.54 10.59 7.58
CA PRO A 224 2.40 9.63 6.51
C PRO A 224 3.26 8.37 6.76
N GLU A 225 2.64 7.21 6.59
CA GLU A 225 3.23 5.89 6.83
C GLU A 225 4.52 5.59 6.03
N ILE A 226 4.72 6.27 4.89
CA ILE A 226 5.96 6.14 4.11
C ILE A 226 7.21 6.57 4.89
N ARG A 227 7.04 7.30 5.98
CA ARG A 227 8.12 7.77 6.86
C ARG A 227 8.27 6.94 8.14
N TRP A 228 7.46 5.92 8.30
CA TRP A 228 7.48 5.09 9.49
C TRP A 228 8.60 4.05 9.42
N ASP A 229 9.20 3.81 10.55
CA ASP A 229 10.05 2.66 10.84
C ASP A 229 9.33 1.67 11.80
N ALA A 230 10.01 0.61 12.18
CA ALA A 230 9.45 -0.39 13.08
C ALA A 230 9.06 0.20 14.46
N ASN A 231 9.78 1.24 14.93
CA ASN A 231 9.53 1.87 16.23
C ASN A 231 8.40 2.90 16.19
N THR A 232 8.05 3.38 14.98
CA THR A 232 6.97 4.35 14.78
C THR A 232 5.59 3.67 14.78
N ARG A 233 5.54 2.38 14.46
CA ARG A 233 4.31 1.60 14.38
C ARG A 233 3.76 1.28 15.75
N ARG A 234 2.45 1.33 15.87
CA ARG A 234 1.74 0.88 17.06
C ARG A 234 1.52 -0.62 17.02
N SER A 235 1.53 -1.25 18.19
CA SER A 235 0.99 -2.61 18.34
C SER A 235 -0.51 -2.64 18.07
N GLN A 236 -1.05 -3.80 17.69
CA GLN A 236 -2.50 -3.96 17.48
C GLN A 236 -3.31 -3.64 18.76
N GLU A 237 -2.75 -3.94 19.92
CA GLU A 237 -3.36 -3.60 21.21
C GLU A 237 -3.46 -2.08 21.41
N ALA A 238 -2.40 -1.33 21.12
CA ALA A 238 -2.42 0.13 21.18
C ALA A 238 -3.42 0.74 20.20
N ILE A 239 -3.53 0.17 18.98
CA ILE A 239 -4.51 0.61 17.98
C ILE A 239 -5.95 0.40 18.46
N ASN A 240 -6.22 -0.72 19.12
CA ASN A 240 -7.57 -1.01 19.63
C ASN A 240 -7.95 -0.15 20.84
N ASN A 241 -6.97 0.41 21.54
CA ASN A 241 -7.14 1.20 22.75
C ASN A 241 -6.85 2.70 22.58
N LEU A 242 -6.82 3.22 21.35
CA LEU A 242 -6.60 4.64 21.06
C LEU A 242 -7.50 5.54 21.91
N THR A 243 -6.90 6.54 22.56
CA THR A 243 -7.66 7.60 23.27
C THR A 243 -8.21 8.63 22.28
N ASP A 244 -9.16 9.46 22.72
CA ASP A 244 -9.69 10.52 21.88
C ASP A 244 -8.62 11.58 21.56
N GLU A 245 -7.73 11.87 22.50
CA GLU A 245 -6.58 12.77 22.30
C GLU A 245 -5.62 12.25 21.23
N GLU A 246 -5.28 10.97 21.27
CA GLU A 246 -4.45 10.32 20.24
C GLU A 246 -5.14 10.35 18.88
N ILE A 247 -6.45 10.10 18.83
CA ILE A 247 -7.21 10.15 17.59
C ILE A 247 -7.18 11.57 17.00
N ILE A 248 -7.43 12.61 17.80
CA ILE A 248 -7.42 14.00 17.35
C ILE A 248 -6.02 14.42 16.91
N HIS A 249 -4.98 13.97 17.62
CA HIS A 249 -3.60 14.30 17.30
C HIS A 249 -3.13 13.62 16.01
N ASP A 250 -3.40 12.32 15.84
CA ASP A 250 -2.72 11.49 14.85
C ASP A 250 -3.54 11.26 13.58
N PHE A 251 -4.86 11.47 13.64
CA PHE A 251 -5.74 11.13 12.54
C PHE A 251 -6.49 12.35 11.98
N GLN A 252 -6.90 12.20 10.75
CA GLN A 252 -7.85 13.07 10.05
C GLN A 252 -8.77 12.21 9.17
N LEU A 253 -9.89 12.74 8.71
CA LEU A 253 -10.81 12.03 7.85
C LEU A 253 -10.81 12.62 6.45
N MET A 254 -10.78 11.76 5.45
CA MET A 254 -10.96 12.13 4.05
C MET A 254 -11.51 10.97 3.24
N THR A 255 -11.98 11.23 2.02
CA THR A 255 -12.41 10.16 1.13
C THR A 255 -11.24 9.28 0.69
N ASN A 256 -11.52 8.04 0.25
CA ASN A 256 -10.51 7.13 -0.28
C ASN A 256 -9.68 7.77 -1.41
N GLN A 257 -10.33 8.52 -2.30
CA GLN A 257 -9.65 9.20 -3.40
C GLN A 257 -8.62 10.23 -2.88
N ARG A 258 -8.99 11.00 -1.85
CA ARG A 258 -8.11 12.03 -1.25
C ARG A 258 -6.98 11.42 -0.43
N ASN A 259 -7.25 10.32 0.26
CA ASN A 259 -6.24 9.53 0.94
C ASN A 259 -5.19 9.00 -0.05
N GLN A 260 -5.62 8.46 -1.19
CA GLN A 260 -4.71 8.02 -2.25
C GLN A 260 -3.89 9.18 -2.83
N GLN A 261 -4.50 10.35 -3.02
CA GLN A 261 -3.80 11.56 -3.48
C GLN A 261 -2.74 11.98 -2.46
N LYS A 262 -3.07 12.00 -1.16
CA LYS A 262 -2.10 12.31 -0.10
C LYS A 262 -0.91 11.35 -0.10
N ARG A 263 -1.16 10.04 -0.21
CA ARG A 263 -0.10 9.03 -0.29
C ARG A 263 0.88 9.31 -1.43
N GLU A 264 0.35 9.60 -2.62
CA GLU A 264 1.19 9.91 -3.78
C GLU A 264 1.99 11.19 -3.58
N VAL A 265 1.37 12.23 -3.06
CA VAL A 265 2.00 13.52 -2.77
C VAL A 265 3.09 13.37 -1.70
N CYS A 266 2.83 12.62 -0.63
CA CYS A 266 3.81 12.34 0.42
C CYS A 266 4.97 11.49 -0.10
N ARG A 267 4.71 10.54 -1.01
CA ARG A 267 5.75 9.75 -1.68
C ARG A 267 6.69 10.65 -2.51
N GLN A 268 6.14 11.56 -3.29
CA GLN A 268 6.94 12.53 -4.06
C GLN A 268 7.77 13.43 -3.14
N CYS A 269 7.20 13.88 -2.01
CA CYS A 269 7.91 14.64 -1.00
C CYS A 269 9.09 13.83 -0.41
N TYR A 270 8.87 12.57 -0.11
CA TYR A 270 9.90 11.67 0.41
C TYR A 270 11.05 11.49 -0.57
N GLN A 271 10.75 11.31 -1.86
CA GLN A 271 11.75 11.11 -2.92
C GLN A 271 12.54 12.38 -3.22
N ASN A 272 11.85 13.51 -3.35
CA ASN A 272 12.42 14.76 -3.90
C ASN A 272 12.84 15.76 -2.83
N ASN A 273 12.55 15.54 -1.54
CA ASN A 273 12.77 16.50 -0.44
C ASN A 273 12.04 17.84 -0.62
N ILE A 274 10.96 17.84 -1.38
CA ILE A 274 10.14 19.03 -1.64
C ILE A 274 8.76 18.79 -1.05
N ARG A 275 8.37 19.61 -0.09
CA ARG A 275 7.04 19.58 0.53
C ARG A 275 6.02 20.13 -0.46
N PRO A 276 4.89 19.44 -0.67
CA PRO A 276 3.91 19.85 -1.66
C PRO A 276 3.07 21.03 -1.17
N TYR A 277 2.53 21.78 -2.12
CA TYR A 277 1.57 22.84 -1.86
C TYR A 277 0.14 22.30 -2.01
N PRO A 278 -0.66 22.22 -0.93
CA PRO A 278 -2.08 21.91 -1.05
C PRO A 278 -2.77 22.92 -1.96
N PHE A 279 -3.58 22.44 -2.90
CA PHE A 279 -4.30 23.28 -3.86
C PHE A 279 -3.44 24.23 -4.70
N GLY A 280 -2.11 23.99 -4.78
CA GLY A 280 -1.17 24.91 -5.45
C GLY A 280 -0.85 26.20 -4.66
N ILE A 281 -1.34 26.33 -3.42
CA ILE A 281 -1.14 27.50 -2.58
C ILE A 281 0.20 27.40 -1.86
N LYS A 282 1.12 28.34 -2.14
CA LYS A 282 2.47 28.41 -1.57
C LYS A 282 2.45 28.92 -0.12
N PHE A 283 1.95 28.07 0.77
CA PHE A 283 1.82 28.39 2.19
C PHE A 283 2.12 27.17 3.07
N TYR A 284 2.92 27.41 4.10
CA TYR A 284 3.17 26.49 5.22
C TYR A 284 2.98 27.28 6.52
N TYR A 285 2.28 26.71 7.51
CA TYR A 285 2.16 27.37 8.81
C TYR A 285 3.40 27.15 9.70
N LYS A 286 4.33 26.26 9.27
CA LYS A 286 5.64 26.05 9.89
C LYS A 286 6.63 25.49 8.86
N GLY A 287 7.87 26.04 8.86
CA GLY A 287 8.90 25.65 7.90
C GLY A 287 8.63 26.18 6.48
N ASP A 288 9.31 25.61 5.51
CA ASP A 288 9.27 26.01 4.11
C ASP A 288 9.05 24.81 3.15
N GLU A 289 9.28 25.03 1.86
CA GLU A 289 9.10 24.02 0.81
C GLU A 289 10.10 22.86 0.92
N ARG A 290 11.31 23.09 1.43
CA ARG A 290 12.34 22.06 1.48
C ARG A 290 12.26 21.27 2.76
N TRP A 291 12.47 19.97 2.63
CA TRP A 291 12.63 19.11 3.79
C TRP A 291 13.86 19.56 4.60
N PRO A 292 13.75 19.74 5.93
CA PRO A 292 14.88 20.17 6.75
C PRO A 292 16.02 19.14 6.70
N ASN A 293 17.26 19.63 6.48
CA ASN A 293 18.43 18.75 6.34
C ASN A 293 18.85 18.08 7.66
N ASP A 294 18.44 18.64 8.78
CA ASP A 294 18.73 18.19 10.14
C ASP A 294 17.67 17.18 10.68
N ILE A 295 16.61 16.93 9.91
CA ILE A 295 15.57 15.99 10.28
C ILE A 295 15.68 14.72 9.44
N SER A 296 15.77 13.55 10.13
CA SER A 296 15.69 12.24 9.47
C SER A 296 14.45 12.14 8.59
N LYS A 297 14.55 11.41 7.48
CA LYS A 297 13.39 11.14 6.62
C LYS A 297 12.47 10.05 7.18
N ASN A 298 13.00 9.18 8.04
CA ASN A 298 12.30 8.02 8.59
C ASN A 298 12.32 8.05 10.12
N GLY A 299 11.37 7.31 10.70
CA GLY A 299 11.20 7.19 12.13
C GLY A 299 10.36 8.31 12.74
N LYS A 300 10.11 8.23 14.02
CA LYS A 300 9.23 9.14 14.75
C LYS A 300 9.65 10.62 14.63
N ASP A 301 10.95 10.89 14.59
CA ASP A 301 11.46 12.25 14.46
C ASP A 301 11.16 12.90 13.09
N ALA A 302 10.93 12.09 12.03
CA ALA A 302 10.56 12.59 10.72
C ALA A 302 9.22 13.37 10.73
N GLU A 303 8.37 13.14 11.70
CA GLU A 303 7.13 13.88 11.88
C GLU A 303 7.36 15.38 12.02
N LYS A 304 8.44 15.78 12.70
CA LYS A 304 8.84 17.21 12.85
C LYS A 304 9.00 17.93 11.51
N GLY A 305 9.46 17.21 10.47
CA GLY A 305 9.58 17.73 9.10
C GLY A 305 8.25 17.80 8.35
N CYS A 306 7.22 17.05 8.76
CA CYS A 306 5.88 17.11 8.19
C CYS A 306 5.04 18.27 8.76
N ILE A 307 5.31 18.67 10.01
CA ILE A 307 4.56 19.74 10.67
C ILE A 307 4.65 21.04 9.85
N GLY A 308 3.50 21.67 9.62
CA GLY A 308 3.39 22.88 8.80
C GLY A 308 2.91 22.63 7.37
N CYS A 309 3.04 21.40 6.88
CA CYS A 309 2.48 20.97 5.59
C CYS A 309 0.97 20.76 5.70
N GLY A 310 0.19 21.26 4.74
CA GLY A 310 -1.25 21.06 4.77
C GLY A 310 -1.68 19.61 4.50
N TRP A 311 -0.85 18.79 3.89
CA TRP A 311 -1.12 17.35 3.77
C TRP A 311 -0.87 16.56 5.06
N TYR A 312 -0.10 17.12 6.00
CA TYR A 312 0.05 16.57 7.34
C TYR A 312 -1.21 16.84 8.19
N ASP A 313 -1.63 18.11 8.28
CA ASP A 313 -2.83 18.54 9.02
C ASP A 313 -3.58 19.60 8.22
N MET A 314 -4.56 19.16 7.45
CA MET A 314 -5.28 20.01 6.48
C MET A 314 -6.15 21.06 7.19
N GLU A 315 -6.74 20.70 8.30
CA GLU A 315 -7.59 21.63 9.07
C GLU A 315 -6.77 22.74 9.70
N LYS A 316 -5.67 22.39 10.36
CA LYS A 316 -4.75 23.35 10.96
C LYS A 316 -4.13 24.28 9.93
N TRP A 317 -3.74 23.73 8.77
CA TRP A 317 -3.20 24.47 7.67
C TRP A 317 -4.22 25.51 7.13
N ARG A 318 -5.48 25.10 6.94
CA ARG A 318 -6.56 25.98 6.48
C ARG A 318 -6.84 27.09 7.46
N ASN A 319 -6.91 26.80 8.75
CA ASN A 319 -7.14 27.76 9.80
C ASN A 319 -6.00 28.80 9.87
N ALA A 320 -4.76 28.36 9.79
CA ALA A 320 -3.60 29.25 9.75
C ALA A 320 -3.57 30.15 8.51
N LEU A 321 -3.95 29.61 7.34
CA LEU A 321 -4.08 30.39 6.10
C LEU A 321 -5.18 31.44 6.22
N ASN A 322 -6.35 31.09 6.74
CA ASN A 322 -7.46 32.04 6.95
C ASN A 322 -7.08 33.15 7.91
N GLN A 323 -6.39 32.84 9.00
CA GLN A 323 -5.88 33.85 9.92
C GLN A 323 -4.94 34.82 9.21
N LYS A 324 -4.00 34.30 8.44
CA LYS A 324 -3.05 35.12 7.69
C LYS A 324 -3.72 36.03 6.64
N LEU A 325 -4.77 35.54 6.01
CA LEU A 325 -5.56 36.34 5.07
C LEU A 325 -6.34 37.45 5.79
N ALA A 326 -6.92 37.17 6.95
CA ALA A 326 -7.60 38.20 7.75
C ALA A 326 -6.63 39.32 8.20
N GLU A 327 -5.46 38.96 8.73
CA GLU A 327 -4.40 39.89 9.08
C GLU A 327 -3.95 40.78 7.90
N PHE A 328 -3.90 40.20 6.70
CA PHE A 328 -3.55 40.95 5.48
C PHE A 328 -4.61 41.98 5.11
N VAL A 329 -5.89 41.63 5.20
CA VAL A 329 -7.02 42.56 4.91
C VAL A 329 -7.03 43.70 5.92
N GLU A 330 -6.93 43.42 7.22
CA GLU A 330 -6.90 44.45 8.27
C GLU A 330 -5.73 45.45 8.14
N ASN A 331 -4.58 44.99 7.62
CA ASN A 331 -3.42 45.84 7.37
C ASN A 331 -3.55 46.70 6.10
N GLN A 332 -4.46 46.38 5.19
CA GLN A 332 -4.73 47.23 4.01
C GLN A 332 -5.78 48.32 4.27
N GLU A 333 -6.60 48.15 5.30
CA GLU A 333 -7.62 49.11 5.70
C GLU A 333 -7.08 50.20 6.67
N LYS A 334 -5.84 50.06 7.12
CA LYS A 334 -5.09 51.04 7.93
C LYS A 334 -4.14 51.88 7.06
#